data_78d0858c9198645e5311e158a30c563a
#
_entry.id   78d0858c9198645e5311e158a30c563a
#
_cell.length_a   1.000
_cell.length_b   1.000
_cell.length_c   1.000
_cell.angle_alpha   90.00
_cell.angle_beta   90.00
_cell.angle_gamma   90.00
#
_symmetry.space_group_name_H-M   'P 1'
#
loop_
_entity.id
_entity.type
_entity.pdbx_description
1 polymer ?
#
loop_
_entity_poly.entity_id
_entity_poly.type
_entity_poly.pdbx_seq_one_letter_code
_entity_poly.pdbx_strand_id
1 'polypeptide(L)'
;MSAPMVVRNFCGILGKWTKLPEMAVGCIGSVRQASKKAGGSTRNKKGPTKGKHRGPKVFEGEDVHAGEIVFRQLGLKVYPGENVGIGRDQTLFALKDGKVVISNEKLSPYPHSPLYPAVSAGRILYKTFYHVIAKPRPGRFRLVSQT
;
A
#
# COMPACT_ATOMS: atom_id res chain seq x y z
N MET A 1 -0.86 40.45 -31.73
CA MET A 1 -2.26 40.62 -32.17
C MET A 1 -3.14 40.08 -31.04
N SER A 2 -3.70 40.99 -30.23
CA SER A 2 -4.44 40.72 -29.03
C SER A 2 -5.94 40.83 -29.34
N ALA A 3 -6.73 39.85 -28.95
CA ALA A 3 -8.18 39.88 -29.07
C ALA A 3 -8.79 40.50 -27.81
N PRO A 4 -9.79 41.36 -27.92
CA PRO A 4 -10.38 42.04 -26.77
C PRO A 4 -11.51 41.22 -26.14
N MET A 5 -11.48 41.30 -24.82
CA MET A 5 -12.46 40.75 -23.87
C MET A 5 -13.77 41.55 -23.96
N VAL A 6 -14.86 40.90 -24.31
CA VAL A 6 -16.23 41.49 -24.37
C VAL A 6 -16.85 41.33 -22.95
N VAL A 7 -16.95 42.45 -22.26
CA VAL A 7 -17.76 42.58 -21.03
C VAL A 7 -19.21 42.87 -21.46
N ARG A 8 -20.13 41.97 -21.22
CA ARG A 8 -21.56 42.20 -21.35
C ARG A 8 -22.14 42.71 -20.06
N ASN A 9 -22.37 44.00 -20.00
CA ASN A 9 -23.22 44.63 -18.99
C ASN A 9 -24.68 44.16 -19.21
N PHE A 10 -25.27 43.58 -18.19
CA PHE A 10 -26.71 43.39 -18.13
C PHE A 10 -27.27 44.33 -17.08
N CYS A 11 -27.73 45.48 -17.59
CA CYS A 11 -28.44 46.47 -16.78
C CYS A 11 -29.96 46.31 -17.03
N GLY A 12 -30.72 46.29 -15.95
CA GLY A 12 -32.09 46.75 -15.98
C GLY A 12 -33.19 45.71 -15.91
N ILE A 13 -33.74 45.49 -14.73
CA ILE A 13 -35.17 45.39 -14.51
C ILE A 13 -35.45 46.01 -13.13
N LEU A 14 -35.95 47.23 -13.14
CA LEU A 14 -36.59 47.86 -11.99
C LEU A 14 -37.96 47.21 -11.75
N GLY A 15 -38.02 46.30 -10.82
CA GLY A 15 -39.27 45.76 -10.26
C GLY A 15 -39.74 46.61 -9.09
N LYS A 16 -40.94 47.11 -9.19
CA LYS A 16 -41.66 47.96 -8.23
C LYS A 16 -41.65 47.38 -6.83
N TRP A 17 -41.17 48.12 -5.89
CA TRP A 17 -41.28 47.85 -4.44
C TRP A 17 -42.74 48.01 -4.02
N THR A 18 -43.49 46.95 -3.86
CA THR A 18 -44.77 46.94 -3.16
C THR A 18 -44.47 46.99 -1.67
N LYS A 19 -45.02 48.01 -0.98
CA LYS A 19 -44.97 48.14 0.46
C LYS A 19 -45.56 46.88 1.10
N LEU A 20 -44.77 46.18 1.87
CA LEU A 20 -45.25 45.13 2.76
C LEU A 20 -45.99 45.78 3.93
N PRO A 21 -47.17 45.28 4.34
CA PRO A 21 -47.87 45.78 5.53
C PRO A 21 -47.07 45.48 6.78
N GLU A 22 -47.06 46.48 7.65
CA GLU A 22 -46.48 46.43 8.99
C GLU A 22 -47.27 45.41 9.82
N MET A 23 -46.78 44.17 9.86
CA MET A 23 -47.33 43.11 10.68
C MET A 23 -46.50 42.96 11.94
N ALA A 24 -47.17 43.38 13.04
CA ALA A 24 -46.98 42.90 14.41
C ALA A 24 -45.59 42.42 14.81
N VAL A 25 -44.95 43.17 15.66
CA VAL A 25 -43.85 42.71 16.50
C VAL A 25 -44.35 41.55 17.38
N GLY A 26 -44.43 40.37 16.78
CA GLY A 26 -44.62 39.10 17.49
C GLY A 26 -43.30 38.70 18.14
N CYS A 27 -43.36 38.41 19.43
CA CYS A 27 -42.29 37.88 20.27
C CYS A 27 -41.18 37.18 19.50
N ILE A 28 -40.02 37.84 19.45
CA ILE A 28 -38.79 37.15 19.11
C ILE A 28 -38.46 36.23 20.29
N GLY A 29 -39.02 35.03 20.24
CA GLY A 29 -38.59 33.95 21.11
C GLY A 29 -37.08 33.81 20.94
N SER A 30 -36.33 33.97 22.01
CA SER A 30 -34.88 33.81 22.00
C SER A 30 -34.57 32.43 21.45
N VAL A 31 -34.17 32.40 20.19
CA VAL A 31 -33.63 31.16 19.57
C VAL A 31 -32.35 30.85 20.32
N ARG A 32 -32.43 29.87 21.22
CA ARG A 32 -31.23 29.27 21.77
C ARG A 32 -30.44 28.69 20.60
N GLN A 33 -29.43 29.39 20.19
CA GLN A 33 -28.39 28.78 19.40
C GLN A 33 -27.75 27.71 20.29
N ALA A 34 -28.19 26.45 20.11
CA ALA A 34 -27.51 25.34 20.71
C ALA A 34 -26.09 25.39 20.19
N SER A 35 -25.17 25.91 20.99
CA SER A 35 -23.76 25.77 20.69
C SER A 35 -23.51 24.27 20.53
N LYS A 36 -23.09 23.84 19.32
CA LYS A 36 -22.57 22.53 19.15
C LYS A 36 -21.56 22.32 20.26
N LYS A 37 -21.83 21.40 21.17
CA LYS A 37 -20.81 20.93 22.09
C LYS A 37 -19.62 20.63 21.19
N ALA A 38 -18.54 21.36 21.41
CA ALA A 38 -17.26 21.09 20.77
C ALA A 38 -17.06 19.57 20.79
N GLY A 39 -16.90 19.00 19.63
CA GLY A 39 -16.90 17.56 19.44
C GLY A 39 -16.14 16.89 20.57
N GLY A 40 -16.79 15.94 21.22
CA GLY A 40 -16.33 15.36 22.46
C GLY A 40 -14.84 15.07 22.40
N SER A 41 -14.15 15.42 23.45
CA SER A 41 -12.74 15.15 23.59
C SER A 41 -12.50 13.71 23.16
N THR A 42 -11.61 13.51 22.22
CA THR A 42 -11.22 12.18 21.74
C THR A 42 -10.59 11.43 22.91
N ARG A 43 -11.42 10.69 23.63
CA ARG A 43 -11.00 10.00 24.87
C ARG A 43 -10.02 8.89 24.63
N ASN A 44 -9.95 8.35 23.41
CA ASN A 44 -9.08 7.25 23.05
C ASN A 44 -8.06 7.68 22.00
N LYS A 45 -7.13 8.54 22.38
CA LYS A 45 -5.85 8.58 21.66
C LYS A 45 -5.19 7.25 21.89
N LYS A 46 -5.32 6.35 20.91
CA LYS A 46 -4.51 5.11 20.89
C LYS A 46 -3.07 5.54 21.02
N GLY A 47 -2.39 5.07 22.06
CA GLY A 47 -0.96 5.25 22.23
C GLY A 47 -0.22 4.77 20.98
N PRO A 48 1.09 5.06 20.87
CA PRO A 48 1.88 4.65 19.71
C PRO A 48 1.70 3.15 19.49
N THR A 49 1.31 2.78 18.28
CA THR A 49 1.07 1.38 17.91
C THR A 49 2.39 0.62 18.03
N LYS A 50 2.38 -0.52 18.75
CA LYS A 50 3.56 -1.40 18.87
C LYS A 50 4.13 -1.72 17.49
N GLY A 51 5.45 -1.80 17.38
CA GLY A 51 6.16 -2.19 16.16
C GLY A 51 5.63 -3.52 15.61
N LYS A 52 5.54 -3.64 14.31
CA LYS A 52 5.03 -4.85 13.63
C LYS A 52 6.13 -5.88 13.38
N HIS A 53 7.36 -5.60 13.79
CA HIS A 53 8.53 -6.47 13.60
C HIS A 53 8.72 -6.98 12.16
N ARG A 54 8.52 -6.10 11.18
CA ARG A 54 8.76 -6.39 9.77
C ARG A 54 10.23 -6.20 9.44
N GLY A 55 10.69 -6.87 8.41
CA GLY A 55 12.06 -6.81 7.91
C GLY A 55 12.73 -8.19 7.84
N PRO A 56 14.04 -8.23 7.61
CA PRO A 56 14.82 -9.47 7.58
C PRO A 56 14.80 -10.13 8.97
N LYS A 57 14.76 -11.45 8.97
CA LYS A 57 14.87 -12.30 10.18
C LYS A 57 16.13 -13.13 10.15
N VAL A 58 16.60 -13.44 8.96
CA VAL A 58 17.81 -14.17 8.68
C VAL A 58 18.65 -13.36 7.72
N PHE A 59 19.95 -13.30 7.94
CA PHE A 59 20.91 -12.59 7.10
C PHE A 59 21.56 -13.53 6.09
N GLU A 60 22.27 -12.93 5.14
CA GLU A 60 23.00 -13.68 4.13
C GLU A 60 24.07 -14.58 4.76
N GLY A 61 24.15 -15.81 4.27
CA GLY A 61 25.12 -16.81 4.76
C GLY A 61 24.68 -17.58 6.00
N GLU A 62 23.58 -17.22 6.66
CA GLU A 62 23.04 -17.95 7.80
C GLU A 62 22.35 -19.25 7.37
N ASP A 63 22.41 -20.24 8.23
CA ASP A 63 21.74 -21.53 8.05
C ASP A 63 20.28 -21.41 8.51
N VAL A 64 19.36 -21.94 7.71
CA VAL A 64 17.92 -21.96 7.97
C VAL A 64 17.36 -23.36 7.88
N HIS A 65 16.30 -23.61 8.67
CA HIS A 65 15.51 -24.83 8.60
C HIS A 65 14.27 -24.65 7.77
N ALA A 66 13.75 -25.74 7.23
CA ALA A 66 12.50 -25.73 6.49
C ALA A 66 11.34 -25.21 7.37
N GLY A 67 10.56 -24.24 6.85
CA GLY A 67 9.49 -23.56 7.56
C GLY A 67 9.92 -22.30 8.32
N GLU A 68 11.21 -22.01 8.43
CA GLU A 68 11.71 -20.82 9.11
C GLU A 68 11.42 -19.55 8.32
N ILE A 69 11.01 -18.50 9.04
CA ILE A 69 10.70 -17.20 8.43
C ILE A 69 12.02 -16.48 8.13
N VAL A 70 12.24 -16.20 6.86
CA VAL A 70 13.44 -15.50 6.38
C VAL A 70 13.21 -13.98 6.34
N PHE A 71 12.05 -13.56 5.83
CA PHE A 71 11.74 -12.14 5.70
C PHE A 71 10.24 -11.86 5.94
N ARG A 72 9.95 -10.86 6.77
CA ARG A 72 8.58 -10.44 7.04
C ARG A 72 8.28 -9.09 6.44
N GLN A 73 7.25 -9.00 5.60
CA GLN A 73 6.93 -7.80 4.85
C GLN A 73 5.43 -7.53 4.76
N LEU A 74 5.11 -6.31 4.38
CA LEU A 74 3.80 -5.91 3.91
C LEU A 74 3.97 -5.40 2.48
N GLY A 75 3.37 -6.06 1.52
CA GLY A 75 3.65 -5.85 0.10
C GLY A 75 4.93 -6.57 -0.35
N LEU A 76 5.03 -6.89 -1.64
CA LEU A 76 6.19 -7.53 -2.25
C LEU A 76 7.32 -6.51 -2.43
N LYS A 77 8.10 -6.30 -1.38
CA LYS A 77 9.35 -5.53 -1.44
C LYS A 77 10.50 -6.40 -1.90
N VAL A 78 10.57 -7.59 -1.32
CA VAL A 78 11.53 -8.65 -1.60
C VAL A 78 10.77 -9.84 -2.18
N TYR A 79 11.35 -10.50 -3.16
CA TYR A 79 10.74 -11.59 -3.89
C TYR A 79 11.28 -12.94 -3.42
N PRO A 80 10.45 -13.99 -3.47
CA PRO A 80 10.91 -15.36 -3.22
C PRO A 80 11.76 -15.81 -4.40
N GLY A 81 12.90 -16.39 -4.10
CA GLY A 81 13.78 -17.06 -5.06
C GLY A 81 13.73 -18.57 -4.91
N GLU A 82 14.87 -19.23 -5.13
CA GLU A 82 14.97 -20.69 -5.07
C GLU A 82 14.75 -21.21 -3.65
N ASN A 83 13.95 -22.27 -3.51
CA ASN A 83 13.56 -22.90 -2.24
C ASN A 83 13.00 -21.96 -1.18
N VAL A 84 12.41 -20.82 -1.56
CA VAL A 84 11.72 -19.89 -0.69
C VAL A 84 10.25 -19.83 -1.08
N GLY A 85 9.37 -20.00 -0.10
CA GLY A 85 7.94 -19.87 -0.27
C GLY A 85 7.44 -18.50 0.20
N ILE A 86 6.23 -18.13 -0.26
CA ILE A 86 5.55 -16.93 0.15
C ILE A 86 4.22 -17.27 0.83
N GLY A 87 4.00 -16.74 2.02
CA GLY A 87 2.75 -16.87 2.76
C GLY A 87 1.67 -15.88 2.31
N ARG A 88 0.46 -16.07 2.80
CA ARG A 88 -0.69 -15.19 2.52
C ARG A 88 -0.44 -13.74 2.94
N ASP A 89 0.30 -13.51 4.00
CA ASP A 89 0.72 -12.20 4.52
C ASP A 89 1.99 -11.66 3.85
N GLN A 90 2.43 -12.32 2.76
CA GLN A 90 3.65 -12.01 2.00
C GLN A 90 4.95 -12.24 2.78
N THR A 91 4.89 -12.98 3.87
CA THR A 91 6.06 -13.45 4.60
C THR A 91 6.80 -14.49 3.77
N LEU A 92 8.12 -14.35 3.66
CA LEU A 92 8.99 -15.32 3.01
C LEU A 92 9.48 -16.35 4.04
N PHE A 93 9.40 -17.63 3.68
CA PHE A 93 9.85 -18.73 4.52
C PHE A 93 10.63 -19.77 3.72
N ALA A 94 11.54 -20.45 4.38
CA ALA A 94 12.36 -21.49 3.75
C ALA A 94 11.52 -22.76 3.50
N LEU A 95 11.65 -23.34 2.30
CA LEU A 95 11.03 -24.63 1.95
C LEU A 95 11.95 -25.81 2.25
N LYS A 96 13.25 -25.57 2.34
CA LYS A 96 14.29 -26.59 2.59
C LYS A 96 15.33 -26.07 3.57
N ASP A 97 16.03 -26.98 4.22
CA ASP A 97 17.19 -26.65 5.05
C ASP A 97 18.35 -26.22 4.14
N GLY A 98 19.01 -25.13 4.49
CA GLY A 98 20.09 -24.62 3.68
C GLY A 98 20.67 -23.30 4.18
N LYS A 99 21.44 -22.66 3.30
CA LYS A 99 22.02 -21.33 3.53
C LYS A 99 21.25 -20.27 2.77
N VAL A 100 21.01 -19.13 3.41
CA VAL A 100 20.38 -17.98 2.78
C VAL A 100 21.37 -17.24 1.89
N VAL A 101 20.93 -16.93 0.68
CA VAL A 101 21.65 -16.10 -0.29
C VAL A 101 20.72 -15.02 -0.79
N ILE A 102 21.22 -13.80 -0.88
CA ILE A 102 20.45 -12.64 -1.35
C ILE A 102 21.02 -12.20 -2.69
N SER A 103 20.17 -12.08 -3.71
CA SER A 103 20.55 -11.59 -5.03
C SER A 103 19.71 -10.39 -5.45
N ASN A 104 20.27 -9.58 -6.34
CA ASN A 104 19.54 -8.53 -7.04
C ASN A 104 19.43 -8.93 -8.50
N GLU A 105 18.21 -9.25 -8.94
CA GLU A 105 17.97 -9.79 -10.26
C GLU A 105 16.99 -8.92 -11.05
N LYS A 106 17.05 -9.04 -12.36
CA LYS A 106 16.09 -8.41 -13.27
C LYS A 106 14.74 -9.09 -13.10
N LEU A 107 13.72 -8.30 -12.77
CA LEU A 107 12.37 -8.81 -12.61
C LEU A 107 11.74 -9.14 -13.96
N SER A 108 11.24 -10.37 -14.07
CA SER A 108 10.36 -10.81 -15.17
C SER A 108 8.95 -11.04 -14.64
N PRO A 109 8.08 -10.02 -14.66
CA PRO A 109 6.75 -10.13 -14.08
C PRO A 109 5.82 -10.94 -14.97
N TYR A 110 4.85 -11.62 -14.35
CA TYR A 110 3.75 -12.28 -15.08
C TYR A 110 2.86 -11.28 -15.80
N PRO A 111 2.17 -11.66 -16.90
CA PRO A 111 1.33 -10.76 -17.69
C PRO A 111 0.23 -10.03 -16.90
N HIS A 112 -0.31 -10.66 -15.85
CA HIS A 112 -1.34 -10.07 -14.97
C HIS A 112 -0.77 -9.16 -13.87
N SER A 113 0.55 -9.03 -13.78
CA SER A 113 1.19 -8.15 -12.79
C SER A 113 1.02 -6.68 -13.19
N PRO A 114 0.75 -5.77 -12.24
CA PRO A 114 0.70 -4.34 -12.52
C PRO A 114 2.05 -3.77 -12.99
N LEU A 115 3.14 -4.49 -12.79
CA LEU A 115 4.48 -4.11 -13.27
C LEU A 115 4.76 -4.56 -14.71
N TYR A 116 3.93 -5.46 -15.26
CA TYR A 116 4.14 -6.01 -16.60
C TYR A 116 4.16 -4.92 -17.71
N PRO A 117 3.21 -3.96 -17.76
CA PRO A 117 3.22 -2.95 -18.82
C PRO A 117 4.47 -2.07 -18.79
N ALA A 118 5.03 -1.82 -17.61
CA ALA A 118 6.27 -1.04 -17.50
C ALA A 118 7.50 -1.80 -18.02
N VAL A 119 7.55 -3.12 -17.79
CA VAL A 119 8.64 -3.97 -18.27
C VAL A 119 8.50 -4.26 -19.76
N SER A 120 7.31 -4.48 -20.27
CA SER A 120 7.04 -4.67 -21.71
C SER A 120 7.35 -3.41 -22.52
N ALA A 121 7.21 -2.20 -21.92
CA ALA A 121 7.65 -0.94 -22.50
C ALA A 121 9.19 -0.75 -22.50
N GLY A 122 9.97 -1.77 -22.12
CA GLY A 122 11.42 -1.74 -22.10
C GLY A 122 12.07 -1.23 -20.82
N ARG A 123 11.28 -0.96 -19.76
CA ARG A 123 11.83 -0.54 -18.46
C ARG A 123 12.45 -1.74 -17.74
N ILE A 124 13.73 -1.65 -17.41
CA ILE A 124 14.42 -2.67 -16.64
C ILE A 124 14.20 -2.40 -15.15
N LEU A 125 13.64 -3.38 -14.44
CA LEU A 125 13.41 -3.31 -13.00
C LEU A 125 14.26 -4.39 -12.31
N TYR A 126 15.07 -3.96 -11.35
CA TYR A 126 15.80 -4.87 -10.46
C TYR A 126 15.05 -5.04 -9.15
N LYS A 127 15.04 -6.26 -8.64
CA LYS A 127 14.44 -6.61 -7.35
C LYS A 127 15.37 -7.53 -6.58
N THR A 128 15.28 -7.44 -5.26
CA THR A 128 16.00 -8.32 -4.35
C THR A 128 15.24 -9.63 -4.19
N PHE A 129 15.94 -10.73 -4.34
CA PHE A 129 15.44 -12.09 -4.15
C PHE A 129 16.16 -12.75 -2.99
N TYR A 130 15.43 -13.54 -2.24
CA TYR A 130 15.97 -14.40 -1.20
C TYR A 130 15.93 -15.84 -1.69
N HIS A 131 17.07 -16.51 -1.64
CA HIS A 131 17.24 -17.90 -2.01
C HIS A 131 17.69 -18.70 -0.82
N VAL A 132 17.32 -19.97 -0.78
CA VAL A 132 17.87 -20.95 0.16
C VAL A 132 18.59 -22.03 -0.64
N ILE A 133 19.90 -22.06 -0.55
CA ILE A 133 20.72 -23.10 -1.15
C ILE A 133 20.64 -24.31 -0.23
N ALA A 134 19.96 -25.34 -0.68
CA ALA A 134 19.75 -26.55 0.10
C ALA A 134 21.08 -27.25 0.40
N LYS A 135 21.25 -27.70 1.65
CA LYS A 135 22.39 -28.54 2.03
C LYS A 135 22.33 -29.87 1.28
N PRO A 136 23.44 -30.33 0.73
CA PRO A 136 23.50 -31.64 0.09
C PRO A 136 23.15 -32.72 1.12
N ARG A 137 22.23 -33.61 0.77
CA ARG A 137 21.87 -34.77 1.61
C ARG A 137 22.71 -35.97 1.16
N PRO A 138 23.69 -36.41 1.95
CA PRO A 138 24.47 -37.62 1.59
C PRO A 138 23.56 -38.84 1.59
N GLY A 139 23.84 -39.78 0.70
CA GLY A 139 23.10 -41.04 0.58
C GLY A 139 21.74 -40.94 -0.13
N ARG A 140 21.38 -39.78 -0.71
CA ARG A 140 20.19 -39.65 -1.54
C ARG A 140 20.52 -39.78 -3.02
N PHE A 141 20.10 -40.86 -3.62
CA PHE A 141 20.32 -41.13 -5.03
C PHE A 141 19.08 -40.69 -5.86
N ARG A 142 19.33 -40.15 -7.02
CA ARG A 142 18.30 -39.81 -8.00
C ARG A 142 18.47 -40.74 -9.20
N LEU A 143 17.41 -41.43 -9.59
CA LEU A 143 17.41 -42.21 -10.82
C LEU A 143 17.54 -41.24 -12.01
N VAL A 144 18.57 -41.44 -12.83
CA VAL A 144 18.86 -40.62 -14.00
C VAL A 144 18.23 -41.22 -15.26
N SER A 145 18.27 -42.52 -15.39
CA SER A 145 17.64 -43.27 -16.50
C SER A 145 17.31 -44.70 -16.07
N GLN A 146 16.32 -45.29 -16.68
CA GLN A 146 16.00 -46.69 -16.59
C GLN A 146 16.46 -47.35 -17.90
N THR A 147 17.34 -48.31 -17.83
CA THR A 147 17.77 -49.16 -18.97
C THR A 147 16.81 -50.31 -19.14
#